data_3439af107530836936aa9d728895e474
#
_entry.id   3439af107530836936aa9d728895e474
#
_cell.length_a   1.000
_cell.length_b   1.000
_cell.length_c   1.000
_cell.angle_alpha   90.00
_cell.angle_beta   90.00
_cell.angle_gamma   90.00
#
_symmetry.space_group_name_H-M   'P 1'
#
loop_
_entity.id
_entity.type
_entity.pdbx_description
1 polymer ?
#
loop_
_entity_poly.entity_id
_entity_poly.type
_entity_poly.pdbx_seq_one_letter_code
_entity_poly.pdbx_strand_id
1 'polypeptide(L)'
;NWVKIGPVMAQPSELLKLALVVFLAFMVSKSASKRSDIKTMGVAVGLPLVVALGAVMLGRDMGTAMVVAMGALGAAWVAGLPKRWFGGLLMVAIPTLVLLVLSNPTRIRRILAVLPGTSKGPDESAPEQIDHSLWALGSGGLTGLGPGASREKWNYLQAAHTDFIFAIVGEEFGLLGALAVLVCLGLLV
;
A
#
# COMPACT_ATOMS: atom_id res chain seq x y z
N ASN A 1 5.70 11.04 9.20
CA ASN A 1 4.80 10.44 10.19
C ASN A 1 5.49 9.43 11.11
N TRP A 2 6.82 9.49 11.17
CA TRP A 2 7.60 8.71 12.11
C TRP A 2 7.70 9.42 13.46
N VAL A 3 7.47 8.70 14.54
CA VAL A 3 7.66 9.20 15.91
C VAL A 3 8.94 8.58 16.46
N LYS A 4 9.84 9.43 16.91
CA LYS A 4 11.10 9.02 17.52
C LYS A 4 10.90 8.93 19.03
N ILE A 5 11.02 7.73 19.58
CA ILE A 5 10.93 7.48 21.03
C ILE A 5 12.28 6.95 21.47
N GLY A 6 13.17 7.85 21.95
CA GLY A 6 14.54 7.50 22.27
C GLY A 6 15.32 7.02 21.03
N PRO A 7 15.99 5.85 21.07
CA PRO A 7 16.71 5.30 19.93
C PRO A 7 15.81 4.62 18.89
N VAL A 8 14.51 4.40 19.20
CA VAL A 8 13.57 3.67 18.34
C VAL A 8 12.72 4.64 17.51
N MET A 9 12.66 4.39 16.20
CA MET A 9 11.70 5.04 15.32
C MET A 9 10.50 4.11 15.12
N ALA A 10 9.31 4.60 15.44
CA ALA A 10 8.06 3.87 15.22
C ALA A 10 7.10 4.68 14.38
N GLN A 11 6.36 4.01 13.51
CA GLN A 11 5.29 4.62 12.75
C GLN A 11 3.95 4.18 13.36
N PRO A 12 3.20 5.09 14.02
CA PRO A 12 1.94 4.74 14.68
C PRO A 12 0.90 4.08 13.76
N SER A 13 0.92 4.41 12.47
CA SER A 13 0.03 3.82 11.47
C SER A 13 0.26 2.32 11.25
N GLU A 14 1.46 1.78 11.52
CA GLU A 14 1.71 0.34 11.44
C GLU A 14 0.94 -0.43 12.52
N LEU A 15 0.99 0.08 13.76
CA LEU A 15 0.20 -0.47 14.87
C LEU A 15 -1.29 -0.29 14.65
N LEU A 16 -1.70 0.86 14.08
CA LEU A 16 -3.09 1.15 13.77
C LEU A 16 -3.69 0.12 12.80
N LYS A 17 -2.94 -0.30 11.77
CA LYS A 17 -3.39 -1.32 10.80
C LYS A 17 -3.79 -2.62 11.51
N LEU A 18 -2.89 -3.14 12.34
CA LEU A 18 -3.12 -4.39 13.08
C LEU A 18 -4.26 -4.24 14.08
N ALA A 19 -4.24 -3.19 14.88
CA ALA A 19 -5.25 -2.91 15.89
C ALA A 19 -6.65 -2.77 15.27
N LEU A 20 -6.75 -2.06 14.14
CA LEU A 20 -8.01 -1.87 13.44
C LEU A 20 -8.59 -3.19 12.91
N VAL A 21 -7.77 -4.03 12.26
CA VAL A 21 -8.24 -5.32 11.71
C VAL A 21 -8.75 -6.21 12.84
N VAL A 22 -8.01 -6.34 13.94
CA VAL A 22 -8.43 -7.13 15.10
C VAL A 22 -9.71 -6.56 15.74
N PHE A 23 -9.78 -5.24 15.89
CA PHE A 23 -10.97 -4.58 16.43
C PHE A 23 -12.19 -4.77 15.55
N LEU A 24 -12.06 -4.63 14.24
CA LEU A 24 -13.16 -4.85 13.29
C LEU A 24 -13.63 -6.32 13.31
N ALA A 25 -12.70 -7.28 13.32
CA ALA A 25 -13.03 -8.68 13.42
C ALA A 25 -13.83 -8.99 14.71
N PHE A 26 -13.40 -8.44 15.84
CA PHE A 26 -14.12 -8.55 17.12
C PHE A 26 -15.52 -7.94 17.04
N MET A 27 -15.66 -6.73 16.53
CA MET A 27 -16.94 -6.02 16.44
C MET A 27 -17.93 -6.75 15.51
N VAL A 28 -17.47 -7.24 14.36
CA VAL A 28 -18.31 -8.04 13.44
C VAL A 28 -18.72 -9.35 14.06
N SER A 29 -17.83 -10.04 14.76
CA SER A 29 -18.13 -11.29 15.48
C SER A 29 -19.19 -11.05 16.58
N LYS A 30 -19.01 -10.03 17.39
CA LYS A 30 -19.97 -9.64 18.46
C LYS A 30 -21.34 -9.26 17.89
N SER A 31 -21.38 -8.69 16.70
CA SER A 31 -22.62 -8.24 16.05
C SER A 31 -23.13 -9.23 14.99
N ALA A 32 -22.75 -10.49 15.05
CA ALA A 32 -23.02 -11.51 14.03
C ALA A 32 -24.52 -11.64 13.69
N SER A 33 -25.41 -11.57 14.68
CA SER A 33 -26.87 -11.64 14.51
C SER A 33 -27.48 -10.41 13.83
N LYS A 34 -26.77 -9.27 13.79
CA LYS A 34 -27.24 -7.99 13.27
C LYS A 34 -26.45 -7.49 12.07
N ARG A 35 -25.78 -8.40 11.32
CA ARG A 35 -24.96 -8.04 10.16
C ARG A 35 -25.71 -7.30 9.04
N SER A 36 -27.03 -7.45 8.97
CA SER A 36 -27.90 -6.76 8.03
C SER A 36 -28.35 -5.39 8.49
N ASP A 37 -28.21 -5.08 9.78
CA ASP A 37 -28.66 -3.80 10.32
C ASP A 37 -27.62 -2.70 10.08
N ILE A 38 -28.06 -1.69 9.32
CA ILE A 38 -27.23 -0.57 8.87
C ILE A 38 -26.68 0.25 10.04
N LYS A 39 -27.49 0.47 11.07
CA LYS A 39 -27.10 1.28 12.22
C LYS A 39 -26.04 0.56 13.05
N THR A 40 -26.27 -0.71 13.36
CA THR A 40 -25.34 -1.51 14.15
C THR A 40 -23.99 -1.67 13.43
N MET A 41 -24.01 -2.00 12.13
CA MET A 41 -22.76 -2.17 11.36
C MET A 41 -22.08 -0.84 11.07
N GLY A 42 -22.81 0.22 10.81
CA GLY A 42 -22.26 1.57 10.64
C GLY A 42 -21.46 2.03 11.87
N VAL A 43 -21.96 1.76 13.06
CA VAL A 43 -21.27 2.09 14.31
C VAL A 43 -20.13 1.11 14.58
N ALA A 44 -20.34 -0.20 14.37
CA ALA A 44 -19.36 -1.22 14.72
C ALA A 44 -18.15 -1.26 13.76
N VAL A 45 -18.37 -1.00 12.47
CA VAL A 45 -17.34 -1.09 11.43
C VAL A 45 -17.07 0.27 10.79
N GLY A 46 -18.11 0.99 10.40
CA GLY A 46 -17.99 2.25 9.68
C GLY A 46 -17.32 3.36 10.48
N LEU A 47 -17.79 3.60 11.70
CA LEU A 47 -17.25 4.68 12.55
C LEU A 47 -15.75 4.48 12.87
N PRO A 48 -15.28 3.31 13.35
CA PRO A 48 -13.86 3.09 13.61
C PRO A 48 -13.02 3.21 12.36
N LEU A 49 -13.51 2.74 11.21
CA LEU A 49 -12.82 2.86 9.94
C LEU A 49 -12.67 4.33 9.51
N VAL A 50 -13.74 5.13 9.61
CA VAL A 50 -13.70 6.56 9.29
C VAL A 50 -12.74 7.31 10.21
N VAL A 51 -12.74 7.01 11.50
CA VAL A 51 -11.82 7.63 12.48
C VAL A 51 -10.38 7.26 12.16
N ALA A 52 -10.09 5.99 11.88
CA ALA A 52 -8.75 5.52 11.54
C ALA A 52 -8.25 6.15 10.23
N LEU A 53 -9.08 6.16 9.18
CA LEU A 53 -8.74 6.78 7.90
C LEU A 53 -8.55 8.29 8.05
N GLY A 54 -9.41 8.97 8.81
CA GLY A 54 -9.27 10.39 9.12
C GLY A 54 -7.96 10.72 9.82
N ALA A 55 -7.57 9.93 10.82
CA ALA A 55 -6.31 10.10 11.54
C ALA A 55 -5.09 9.93 10.62
N VAL A 56 -5.11 8.91 9.73
CA VAL A 56 -4.02 8.70 8.75
C VAL A 56 -3.99 9.80 7.71
N MET A 57 -5.15 10.27 7.24
CA MET A 57 -5.24 11.37 6.27
C MET A 57 -4.79 12.72 6.84
N LEU A 58 -5.00 12.98 8.13
CA LEU A 58 -4.41 14.15 8.81
C LEU A 58 -2.88 14.11 8.76
N GLY A 59 -2.28 12.92 8.77
CA GLY A 59 -0.85 12.70 8.54
C GLY A 59 -0.41 12.86 7.08
N ARG A 60 -1.32 13.17 6.15
CA ARG A 60 -1.07 13.30 4.69
C ARG A 60 -0.50 12.03 4.05
N ASP A 61 -0.72 10.89 4.67
CA ASP A 61 -0.23 9.59 4.19
C ASP A 61 -1.35 8.82 3.48
N MET A 62 -1.51 9.13 2.20
CA MET A 62 -2.55 8.52 1.37
C MET A 62 -2.27 7.03 1.08
N GLY A 63 -0.99 6.65 0.94
CA GLY A 63 -0.61 5.27 0.71
C GLY A 63 -1.03 4.36 1.87
N THR A 64 -0.69 4.76 3.09
CA THR A 64 -1.11 4.04 4.31
C THR A 64 -2.64 4.03 4.45
N ALA A 65 -3.34 5.12 4.13
CA ALA A 65 -4.80 5.15 4.16
C ALA A 65 -5.43 4.12 3.22
N MET A 66 -4.89 3.96 2.00
CA MET A 66 -5.33 2.93 1.06
C MET A 66 -5.13 1.51 1.61
N VAL A 67 -3.95 1.22 2.17
CA VAL A 67 -3.66 -0.10 2.77
C VAL A 67 -4.59 -0.38 3.95
N VAL A 68 -4.83 0.59 4.82
CA VAL A 68 -5.80 0.48 5.93
C VAL A 68 -7.21 0.19 5.43
N ALA A 69 -7.65 0.91 4.40
CA ALA A 69 -8.97 0.70 3.80
C ALA A 69 -9.09 -0.71 3.18
N MET A 70 -8.10 -1.15 2.41
CA MET A 70 -8.09 -2.48 1.80
C MET A 70 -8.06 -3.60 2.85
N GLY A 71 -7.25 -3.48 3.89
CA GLY A 71 -7.19 -4.44 5.00
C GLY A 71 -8.52 -4.53 5.74
N ALA A 72 -9.16 -3.39 6.03
CA ALA A 72 -10.48 -3.35 6.68
C ALA A 72 -11.57 -3.97 5.80
N LEU A 73 -11.53 -3.72 4.47
CA LEU A 73 -12.45 -4.33 3.51
C LEU A 73 -12.25 -5.83 3.41
N GLY A 74 -11.01 -6.30 3.35
CA GLY A 74 -10.69 -7.73 3.36
C GLY A 74 -11.19 -8.42 4.63
N ALA A 75 -10.94 -7.82 5.79
CA ALA A 75 -11.46 -8.32 7.08
C ALA A 75 -13.00 -8.38 7.11
N ALA A 76 -13.66 -7.34 6.60
CA ALA A 76 -15.12 -7.29 6.50
C ALA A 76 -15.68 -8.36 5.55
N TRP A 77 -14.97 -8.61 4.43
CA TRP A 77 -15.35 -9.66 3.47
C TRP A 77 -15.23 -11.05 4.09
N VAL A 78 -14.09 -11.38 4.70
CA VAL A 78 -13.86 -12.66 5.38
C VAL A 78 -14.85 -12.85 6.53
N ALA A 79 -15.20 -11.79 7.25
CA ALA A 79 -16.20 -11.81 8.31
C ALA A 79 -17.64 -12.01 7.80
N GLY A 80 -17.87 -12.08 6.48
CA GLY A 80 -19.16 -12.37 5.87
C GLY A 80 -20.16 -11.22 5.92
N LEU A 81 -19.70 -9.96 5.80
CA LEU A 81 -20.61 -8.83 5.66
C LEU A 81 -21.37 -8.92 4.31
N PRO A 82 -22.65 -8.51 4.28
CA PRO A 82 -23.45 -8.52 3.04
C PRO A 82 -22.82 -7.67 1.94
N LYS A 83 -22.83 -8.17 0.69
CA LYS A 83 -22.23 -7.51 -0.49
C LYS A 83 -22.72 -6.08 -0.74
N ARG A 84 -23.94 -5.75 -0.33
CA ARG A 84 -24.50 -4.41 -0.43
C ARG A 84 -23.68 -3.34 0.29
N TRP A 85 -22.97 -3.70 1.37
CA TRP A 85 -22.09 -2.79 2.09
C TRP A 85 -20.86 -2.40 1.28
N PHE A 86 -20.29 -3.36 0.56
CA PHE A 86 -19.16 -3.11 -0.34
C PHE A 86 -19.56 -2.22 -1.51
N GLY A 87 -20.76 -2.43 -2.07
CA GLY A 87 -21.31 -1.57 -3.11
C GLY A 87 -21.51 -0.12 -2.63
N GLY A 88 -22.12 0.06 -1.46
CA GLY A 88 -22.28 1.39 -0.84
C GLY A 88 -20.97 2.08 -0.53
N LEU A 89 -19.99 1.33 -0.01
CA LEU A 89 -18.67 1.86 0.28
C LEU A 89 -17.91 2.26 -1.00
N LEU A 90 -17.93 1.44 -2.04
CA LEU A 90 -17.32 1.77 -3.33
C LEU A 90 -17.95 3.01 -3.97
N MET A 91 -19.27 3.17 -3.86
CA MET A 91 -19.99 4.34 -4.36
C MET A 91 -19.51 5.64 -3.70
N VAL A 92 -19.05 5.60 -2.46
CA VAL A 92 -18.48 6.75 -1.75
C VAL A 92 -16.97 6.84 -1.94
N ALA A 93 -16.26 5.72 -1.87
CA ALA A 93 -14.80 5.67 -1.92
C ALA A 93 -14.24 6.11 -3.29
N ILE A 94 -14.86 5.67 -4.39
CA ILE A 94 -14.37 6.00 -5.73
C ILE A 94 -14.44 7.51 -6.02
N PRO A 95 -15.58 8.21 -5.84
CA PRO A 95 -15.63 9.66 -6.03
C PRO A 95 -14.70 10.42 -5.08
N THR A 96 -14.59 9.97 -3.82
CA THR A 96 -13.69 10.58 -2.85
C THR A 96 -12.23 10.45 -3.29
N LEU A 97 -11.83 9.25 -3.75
CA LEU A 97 -10.48 9.02 -4.26
C LEU A 97 -10.18 9.88 -5.49
N VAL A 98 -11.12 9.93 -6.45
CA VAL A 98 -11.00 10.77 -7.65
C VAL A 98 -10.83 12.23 -7.25
N LEU A 99 -11.68 12.74 -6.34
CA LEU A 99 -11.60 14.11 -5.86
C LEU A 99 -10.24 14.39 -5.19
N LEU A 100 -9.75 13.49 -4.35
CA LEU A 100 -8.45 13.60 -3.67
C LEU A 100 -7.27 13.58 -4.66
N VAL A 101 -7.37 12.83 -5.73
CA VAL A 101 -6.35 12.82 -6.80
C VAL A 101 -6.40 14.14 -7.57
N LEU A 102 -7.58 14.55 -8.02
CA LEU A 102 -7.76 15.76 -8.82
C LEU A 102 -7.44 17.04 -8.06
N SER A 103 -7.60 17.06 -6.73
CA SER A 103 -7.27 18.22 -5.91
C SER A 103 -5.76 18.45 -5.70
N ASN A 104 -4.90 17.54 -6.17
CA ASN A 104 -3.45 17.70 -6.01
C ASN A 104 -2.70 17.46 -7.34
N PRO A 105 -2.16 18.53 -7.96
CA PRO A 105 -1.45 18.43 -9.24
C PRO A 105 -0.28 17.44 -9.24
N THR A 106 0.42 17.29 -8.11
CA THR A 106 1.54 16.36 -7.98
C THR A 106 1.08 14.90 -8.12
N ARG A 107 -0.12 14.56 -7.63
CA ARG A 107 -0.70 13.21 -7.75
C ARG A 107 -1.08 12.90 -9.19
N ILE A 108 -1.67 13.88 -9.88
CA ILE A 108 -2.01 13.75 -11.30
C ILE A 108 -0.74 13.51 -12.12
N ARG A 109 0.32 14.28 -11.88
CA ARG A 109 1.60 14.10 -12.58
C ARG A 109 2.19 12.70 -12.35
N ARG A 110 2.14 12.17 -11.13
CA ARG A 110 2.63 10.81 -10.82
C ARG A 110 1.84 9.73 -11.56
N ILE A 111 0.53 9.88 -11.70
CA ILE A 111 -0.30 8.94 -12.46
C ILE A 111 0.02 9.04 -13.96
N LEU A 112 0.15 10.26 -14.47
CA LEU A 112 0.50 10.47 -15.88
C LEU A 112 1.89 9.95 -16.22
N ALA A 113 2.86 10.06 -15.31
CA ALA A 113 4.22 9.56 -15.51
C ALA A 113 4.31 8.03 -15.70
N VAL A 114 3.33 7.28 -15.23
CA VAL A 114 3.26 5.81 -15.40
C VAL A 114 2.61 5.43 -16.74
N LEU A 115 1.89 6.36 -17.39
CA LEU A 115 1.22 6.08 -18.66
C LEU A 115 2.22 6.15 -19.84
N PRO A 116 2.21 5.14 -20.74
CA PRO A 116 3.08 5.16 -21.92
C PRO A 116 2.78 6.39 -22.80
N GLY A 117 3.82 7.11 -23.23
CA GLY A 117 3.71 8.25 -24.15
C GLY A 117 3.54 9.63 -23.51
N THR A 118 3.51 9.74 -22.19
CA THR A 118 3.57 11.04 -21.52
C THR A 118 5.02 11.51 -21.39
N SER A 119 5.32 12.69 -21.93
CA SER A 119 6.65 13.29 -21.82
C SER A 119 6.98 13.57 -20.35
N LYS A 120 8.15 13.15 -19.94
CA LYS A 120 8.70 13.46 -18.61
C LYS A 120 9.01 14.96 -18.57
N GLY A 121 8.48 15.69 -17.58
CA GLY A 121 8.79 17.10 -17.36
C GLY A 121 10.10 17.27 -16.58
N PRO A 122 10.70 18.46 -16.51
CA PRO A 122 12.04 18.68 -15.95
C PRO A 122 12.17 18.64 -14.41
N ASP A 123 11.10 18.32 -13.66
CA ASP A 123 11.08 18.31 -12.18
C ASP A 123 10.92 16.88 -11.59
N GLU A 124 11.76 15.95 -11.98
CA GLU A 124 11.43 14.53 -11.93
C GLU A 124 12.30 13.68 -11.02
N SER A 125 12.09 13.78 -9.72
CA SER A 125 12.64 12.78 -8.77
C SER A 125 11.80 11.50 -8.63
N ALA A 126 10.53 11.51 -9.01
CA ALA A 126 9.66 10.33 -8.83
C ALA A 126 9.73 9.30 -9.98
N PRO A 127 9.80 9.68 -11.26
CA PRO A 127 10.12 8.77 -12.37
C PRO A 127 11.49 8.14 -12.25
N GLU A 128 12.47 8.86 -11.77
CA GLU A 128 13.84 8.35 -11.58
C GLU A 128 13.88 7.07 -10.73
N GLN A 129 13.15 7.01 -9.61
CA GLN A 129 13.13 5.81 -8.76
C GLN A 129 12.52 4.60 -9.46
N ILE A 130 11.43 4.80 -10.21
CA ILE A 130 10.76 3.73 -10.95
C ILE A 130 11.67 3.26 -12.09
N ASP A 131 12.27 4.19 -12.83
CA ASP A 131 13.18 3.87 -13.93
C ASP A 131 14.39 3.10 -13.43
N HIS A 132 15.03 3.53 -12.35
CA HIS A 132 16.15 2.81 -11.72
C HIS A 132 15.74 1.43 -11.21
N SER A 133 14.53 1.26 -10.67
CA SER A 133 14.03 -0.06 -10.26
C SER A 133 13.81 -1.00 -11.46
N LEU A 134 13.32 -0.47 -12.58
CA LEU A 134 13.16 -1.23 -13.82
C LEU A 134 14.51 -1.58 -14.45
N TRP A 135 15.49 -0.66 -14.40
CA TRP A 135 16.85 -0.94 -14.87
C TRP A 135 17.54 -1.99 -14.02
N ALA A 136 17.38 -1.93 -12.68
CA ALA A 136 17.85 -2.98 -11.79
C ALA A 136 17.29 -4.35 -12.19
N LEU A 137 15.97 -4.47 -12.33
CA LEU A 137 15.33 -5.72 -12.77
C LEU A 137 15.80 -6.18 -14.15
N GLY A 138 15.94 -5.24 -15.10
CA GLY A 138 16.35 -5.53 -16.47
C GLY A 138 17.82 -5.95 -16.56
N SER A 139 18.70 -5.35 -15.77
CA SER A 139 20.14 -5.67 -15.77
C SER A 139 20.47 -7.04 -15.16
N GLY A 140 19.60 -7.57 -14.29
CA GLY A 140 19.79 -8.88 -13.65
C GLY A 140 19.65 -10.07 -14.61
N GLY A 141 18.97 -9.93 -15.74
CA GLY A 141 18.76 -11.03 -16.68
C GLY A 141 18.13 -12.27 -16.04
N LEU A 142 18.56 -13.47 -16.43
CA LEU A 142 18.01 -14.72 -15.90
C LEU A 142 18.60 -15.12 -14.55
N THR A 143 19.90 -14.97 -14.38
CA THR A 143 20.67 -15.51 -13.23
C THR A 143 21.21 -14.45 -12.29
N GLY A 144 21.05 -13.17 -12.64
CA GLY A 144 21.55 -12.05 -11.87
C GLY A 144 23.03 -11.72 -12.13
N LEU A 145 23.44 -10.55 -11.60
CA LEU A 145 24.83 -10.09 -11.64
C LEU A 145 25.71 -10.76 -10.56
N GLY A 146 25.08 -11.43 -9.61
CA GLY A 146 25.70 -12.05 -8.45
C GLY A 146 25.38 -11.34 -7.13
N PRO A 147 25.46 -12.06 -6.00
CA PRO A 147 25.19 -11.50 -4.68
C PRO A 147 26.13 -10.34 -4.38
N GLY A 148 25.56 -9.20 -3.98
CA GLY A 148 26.33 -8.01 -3.68
C GLY A 148 26.77 -7.18 -4.88
N ALA A 149 26.53 -7.62 -6.11
CA ALA A 149 26.97 -6.96 -7.35
C ALA A 149 25.99 -5.92 -7.88
N SER A 150 24.88 -5.67 -7.22
CA SER A 150 23.93 -4.62 -7.59
C SER A 150 24.62 -3.27 -7.70
N ARG A 151 24.40 -2.57 -8.79
CA ARG A 151 24.89 -1.20 -9.05
C ARG A 151 23.93 -0.15 -8.52
N GLU A 152 22.63 -0.41 -8.69
CA GLU A 152 21.56 0.53 -8.33
C GLU A 152 21.46 0.76 -6.82
N LYS A 153 21.90 -0.18 -5.96
CA LYS A 153 21.92 0.00 -4.51
C LYS A 153 22.90 1.06 -3.99
N TRP A 154 23.89 1.48 -4.81
CA TRP A 154 24.91 2.44 -4.44
C TRP A 154 24.54 3.86 -4.85
N ASN A 155 23.52 4.46 -4.17
CA ASN A 155 23.03 5.83 -4.31
C ASN A 155 22.20 6.17 -5.58
N TYR A 156 21.98 5.24 -6.50
CA TYR A 156 21.11 5.48 -7.64
C TYR A 156 19.63 5.26 -7.28
N LEU A 157 19.33 4.24 -6.49
CA LEU A 157 17.97 3.92 -6.06
C LEU A 157 17.77 4.29 -4.60
N GLN A 158 16.99 5.35 -4.34
CA GLN A 158 16.63 5.75 -2.98
C GLN A 158 15.80 4.65 -2.33
N ALA A 159 16.00 4.43 -1.01
CA ALA A 159 15.31 3.40 -0.23
C ALA A 159 15.46 1.97 -0.82
N ALA A 160 16.60 1.65 -1.43
CA ALA A 160 16.91 0.36 -2.02
C ALA A 160 16.73 -0.83 -1.04
N HIS A 161 16.99 -0.61 0.26
CA HIS A 161 16.89 -1.66 1.30
C HIS A 161 15.49 -1.83 1.89
N THR A 162 14.53 -0.99 1.51
CA THR A 162 13.15 -1.00 2.02
C THR A 162 12.15 -1.12 0.88
N ASP A 163 11.91 -0.03 0.18
CA ASP A 163 10.82 0.06 -0.79
C ASP A 163 11.13 -0.66 -2.12
N PHE A 164 12.42 -0.78 -2.47
CA PHE A 164 12.88 -1.35 -3.73
C PHE A 164 13.73 -2.60 -3.57
N ILE A 165 13.66 -3.28 -2.42
CA ILE A 165 14.42 -4.51 -2.16
C ILE A 165 14.18 -5.58 -3.22
N PHE A 166 12.96 -5.69 -3.76
CA PHE A 166 12.62 -6.64 -4.81
C PHE A 166 13.39 -6.35 -6.12
N ALA A 167 13.59 -5.07 -6.46
CA ALA A 167 14.38 -4.67 -7.62
C ALA A 167 15.86 -5.08 -7.45
N ILE A 168 16.41 -4.90 -6.24
CA ILE A 168 17.78 -5.33 -5.93
C ILE A 168 17.91 -6.86 -5.98
N VAL A 169 16.93 -7.61 -5.47
CA VAL A 169 16.91 -9.07 -5.61
C VAL A 169 16.89 -9.48 -7.08
N GLY A 170 16.10 -8.79 -7.90
CA GLY A 170 16.07 -9.04 -9.35
C GLY A 170 17.39 -8.72 -10.04
N GLU A 171 18.12 -7.68 -9.63
CA GLU A 171 19.44 -7.33 -10.17
C GLU A 171 20.51 -8.36 -9.75
N GLU A 172 20.55 -8.75 -8.48
CA GLU A 172 21.58 -9.64 -7.94
C GLU A 172 21.36 -11.12 -8.27
N PHE A 173 20.12 -11.59 -8.26
CA PHE A 173 19.74 -13.00 -8.45
C PHE A 173 18.93 -13.27 -9.74
N GLY A 174 18.67 -12.22 -10.52
CA GLY A 174 17.96 -12.31 -11.78
C GLY A 174 16.48 -12.71 -11.64
N LEU A 175 15.94 -13.13 -12.77
CA LEU A 175 14.54 -13.59 -12.84
C LEU A 175 14.28 -14.78 -11.91
N LEU A 176 15.26 -15.70 -11.77
CA LEU A 176 15.11 -16.86 -10.88
C LEU A 176 14.97 -16.45 -9.43
N GLY A 177 15.77 -15.49 -8.95
CA GLY A 177 15.64 -14.94 -7.60
C GLY A 177 14.32 -14.21 -7.37
N ALA A 178 13.91 -13.38 -8.34
CA ALA A 178 12.64 -12.68 -8.29
C ALA A 178 11.44 -13.65 -8.23
N LEU A 179 11.44 -14.69 -9.06
CA LEU A 179 10.41 -15.73 -9.05
C LEU A 179 10.39 -16.52 -7.73
N ALA A 180 11.57 -16.85 -7.19
CA ALA A 180 11.65 -17.56 -5.90
C ALA A 180 10.96 -16.74 -4.79
N VAL A 181 11.20 -15.41 -4.72
CA VAL A 181 10.52 -14.53 -3.76
C VAL A 181 9.01 -14.53 -3.98
N LEU A 182 8.55 -14.42 -5.24
CA LEU A 182 7.11 -14.42 -5.55
C LEU A 182 6.45 -15.75 -5.18
N VAL A 183 7.11 -16.88 -5.46
CA VAL A 183 6.62 -18.21 -5.07
C VAL A 183 6.53 -18.33 -3.54
N CYS A 184 7.58 -17.91 -2.82
CA CYS A 184 7.55 -17.93 -1.36
C CYS A 184 6.41 -17.08 -0.79
N LEU A 185 6.18 -15.89 -1.33
CA LEU A 185 5.05 -15.05 -0.94
C LEU A 185 3.71 -15.68 -1.29
N GLY A 186 3.59 -16.31 -2.45
CA GLY A 186 2.37 -17.01 -2.87
C GLY A 186 2.04 -18.25 -2.03
N LEU A 187 3.06 -18.89 -1.45
CA LEU A 187 2.86 -20.02 -0.54
C LEU A 187 2.43 -19.60 0.89
N LEU A 188 2.66 -18.33 1.24
CA LEU A 188 2.24 -17.77 2.53
C LEU A 188 0.77 -17.30 2.54
N VAL A 189 0.15 -17.16 1.38
CA VAL A 189 -1.25 -16.72 1.20
C VAL A 189 -2.16 -17.89 0.91
#